data_10a736c3a36668f72f249d4c882e1d1c
#
_entry.id   10a736c3a36668f72f249d4c882e1d1c
#
_cell.length_a   1.000
_cell.length_b   1.000
_cell.length_c   1.000
_cell.angle_alpha   90.00
_cell.angle_beta   90.00
_cell.angle_gamma   90.00
#
_symmetry.space_group_name_H-M   'P 1'
#
loop_
_entity.id
_entity.type
_entity.pdbx_description
1 polymer ?
#
loop_
_entity_poly.entity_id
_entity_poly.type
_entity_poly.pdbx_seq_one_letter_code
_entity_poly.pdbx_strand_id
1 'polypeptide(L)'
;MTASIRGRVLSVIMAVAVALGLAVVAGGTQQAHAAHRDFLRADNTGTCEWDQVGWWVQRCDVWSQSMGRNIPVQIQPAKNGGNAGLYLLDGLRATDRTNAWVNDVNAARTYEPHNITLVMPVGGESSFYADWQAPAKYDPNEPVNYKWETFLTSELPAYLESNFGVARNNNSIAGLSMGAGSALTLAAKHNDQFRQALSFSGYLTTTVPGAQTFMRFAMLDAGGFNINAMYGSLFNPKRFQNDPLLLIPQPVSYTHLTLPTI
;
A
#
# COMPACT_ATOMS: atom_id res chain seq x y z
N MET A 1 46.42 35.92 -40.68
CA MET A 1 46.34 35.23 -39.34
C MET A 1 44.90 35.09 -38.80
N THR A 2 43.87 35.16 -39.60
CA THR A 2 42.45 35.19 -39.14
C THR A 2 41.65 33.90 -39.42
N ALA A 3 42.22 32.92 -40.10
CA ALA A 3 41.53 31.66 -40.45
C ALA A 3 41.62 30.53 -39.35
N SER A 4 42.55 30.68 -38.40
CA SER A 4 42.78 29.63 -37.36
C SER A 4 41.82 29.69 -36.17
N ILE A 5 41.19 30.84 -35.91
CA ILE A 5 40.33 30.98 -34.70
C ILE A 5 38.93 30.47 -34.95
N ARG A 6 38.39 30.62 -36.19
CA ARG A 6 37.05 30.13 -36.51
C ARG A 6 36.93 28.60 -36.52
N GLY A 7 37.94 27.89 -36.91
CA GLY A 7 37.94 26.40 -36.89
C GLY A 7 37.96 25.79 -35.48
N ARG A 8 38.67 26.44 -34.53
CA ARG A 8 38.74 25.97 -33.15
C ARG A 8 37.43 26.21 -32.35
N VAL A 9 36.74 27.29 -32.61
CA VAL A 9 35.45 27.61 -31.97
C VAL A 9 34.36 26.65 -32.46
N LEU A 10 34.31 26.32 -33.75
CA LEU A 10 33.35 25.34 -34.27
C LEU A 10 33.59 23.93 -33.70
N SER A 11 34.84 23.51 -33.54
CA SER A 11 35.15 22.19 -32.95
C SER A 11 34.79 22.09 -31.48
N VAL A 12 34.89 23.15 -30.71
CA VAL A 12 34.50 23.18 -29.29
C VAL A 12 32.97 23.17 -29.17
N ILE A 13 32.25 23.86 -30.01
CA ILE A 13 30.77 23.89 -30.01
C ILE A 13 30.22 22.51 -30.40
N MET A 14 30.84 21.80 -31.36
CA MET A 14 30.41 20.43 -31.72
C MET A 14 30.71 19.42 -30.61
N ALA A 15 31.81 19.55 -29.90
CA ALA A 15 32.16 18.65 -28.77
C ALA A 15 31.21 18.83 -27.58
N VAL A 16 30.77 20.09 -27.32
CA VAL A 16 29.80 20.37 -26.24
C VAL A 16 28.40 19.89 -26.61
N ALA A 17 28.00 20.01 -27.89
CA ALA A 17 26.69 19.50 -28.34
C ALA A 17 26.61 17.97 -28.31
N VAL A 18 27.68 17.26 -28.61
CA VAL A 18 27.75 15.79 -28.49
C VAL A 18 27.75 15.33 -27.03
N ALA A 19 28.43 16.06 -26.14
CA ALA A 19 28.42 15.75 -24.70
C ALA A 19 27.07 16.01 -24.04
N LEU A 20 26.35 17.06 -24.43
CA LEU A 20 24.97 17.33 -23.98
C LEU A 20 23.95 16.36 -24.58
N GLY A 21 24.14 15.91 -25.82
CA GLY A 21 23.28 14.91 -26.46
C GLY A 21 23.41 13.51 -25.83
N LEU A 22 24.62 13.13 -25.37
CA LEU A 22 24.85 11.87 -24.68
C LEU A 22 24.34 11.87 -23.23
N ALA A 23 24.30 13.00 -22.56
CA ALA A 23 23.75 13.11 -21.20
C ALA A 23 22.19 12.96 -21.16
N VAL A 24 21.49 13.29 -22.24
CA VAL A 24 20.02 13.11 -22.32
C VAL A 24 19.63 11.66 -22.61
N VAL A 25 20.51 10.84 -23.22
CA VAL A 25 20.25 9.43 -23.48
C VAL A 25 20.52 8.53 -22.26
N ALA A 26 21.35 8.97 -21.30
CA ALA A 26 21.63 8.20 -20.08
C ALA A 26 20.54 8.30 -19.02
N GLY A 27 19.59 9.24 -19.12
CA GLY A 27 18.45 9.39 -18.20
C GLY A 27 17.24 8.49 -18.53
N GLY A 28 17.25 7.79 -19.68
CA GLY A 28 16.11 7.03 -20.19
C GLY A 28 16.08 5.54 -19.80
N THR A 29 17.08 5.01 -19.11
CA THR A 29 17.22 3.56 -18.90
C THR A 29 16.67 3.03 -17.58
N GLN A 30 16.20 3.87 -16.66
CA GLN A 30 15.61 3.41 -15.40
C GLN A 30 14.16 2.91 -15.52
N GLN A 31 13.45 3.23 -16.59
CA GLN A 31 12.07 2.73 -16.80
C GLN A 31 11.99 1.30 -17.36
N ALA A 32 13.06 0.75 -17.93
CA ALA A 32 13.05 -0.56 -18.57
C ALA A 32 13.08 -1.75 -17.58
N HIS A 33 13.49 -1.54 -16.32
CA HIS A 33 13.62 -2.63 -15.34
C HIS A 33 12.29 -3.01 -14.65
N ALA A 34 11.27 -2.18 -14.68
CA ALA A 34 9.98 -2.48 -14.05
C ALA A 34 9.11 -3.46 -14.87
N ALA A 35 9.44 -3.71 -16.13
CA ALA A 35 8.61 -4.47 -17.06
C ALA A 35 8.72 -6.01 -16.93
N HIS A 36 9.74 -6.52 -16.24
CA HIS A 36 9.97 -7.97 -16.14
C HIS A 36 9.53 -8.51 -14.78
N ARG A 37 8.68 -9.57 -14.81
CA ARG A 37 8.21 -10.28 -13.60
C ARG A 37 9.21 -11.31 -13.09
N ASP A 38 10.19 -11.67 -13.88
CA ASP A 38 11.05 -12.85 -13.79
C ASP A 38 12.27 -12.68 -12.88
N PHE A 39 12.38 -11.58 -12.14
CA PHE A 39 13.44 -11.40 -11.17
C PHE A 39 12.92 -10.86 -9.84
N LEU A 40 13.60 -11.25 -8.76
CA LEU A 40 13.28 -10.77 -7.42
C LEU A 40 13.79 -9.34 -7.22
N ARG A 41 12.96 -8.52 -6.58
CA ARG A 41 13.30 -7.14 -6.23
C ARG A 41 14.11 -7.10 -4.94
N ALA A 42 14.81 -5.99 -4.73
CA ALA A 42 15.48 -5.74 -3.47
C ALA A 42 14.48 -5.44 -2.37
N ASP A 43 14.76 -5.88 -1.14
CA ASP A 43 14.03 -5.55 0.06
C ASP A 43 14.95 -5.26 1.25
N ASN A 44 14.42 -5.13 2.47
CA ASN A 44 15.22 -4.81 3.65
C ASN A 44 16.12 -5.99 4.14
N THR A 45 15.89 -7.19 3.65
CA THR A 45 16.69 -8.39 4.00
C THR A 45 17.72 -8.75 2.93
N GLY A 46 17.69 -8.06 1.81
CA GLY A 46 18.52 -8.27 0.62
C GLY A 46 17.68 -8.34 -0.64
N THR A 47 16.91 -9.41 -0.82
CA THR A 47 15.97 -9.59 -1.93
C THR A 47 14.68 -10.24 -1.44
N CYS A 48 13.56 -9.90 -2.09
CA CYS A 48 12.30 -10.60 -1.91
C CYS A 48 12.46 -12.10 -2.19
N GLU A 49 11.51 -12.88 -1.76
CA GLU A 49 11.39 -14.32 -2.05
C GLU A 49 10.20 -14.59 -2.97
N TRP A 50 10.29 -15.65 -3.78
CA TRP A 50 9.12 -16.12 -4.52
C TRP A 50 8.10 -16.70 -3.55
N ASP A 51 6.88 -16.19 -3.61
CA ASP A 51 5.79 -16.71 -2.78
C ASP A 51 5.34 -18.09 -3.27
N GLN A 52 4.95 -18.96 -2.34
CA GLN A 52 4.49 -20.33 -2.64
C GLN A 52 3.21 -20.37 -3.49
N VAL A 53 2.41 -19.31 -3.49
CA VAL A 53 1.22 -19.21 -4.35
C VAL A 53 1.56 -19.20 -5.84
N GLY A 54 2.80 -18.86 -6.20
CA GLY A 54 3.22 -18.70 -7.60
C GLY A 54 2.71 -17.39 -8.21
N TRP A 55 2.35 -17.41 -9.49
CA TRP A 55 1.78 -16.28 -10.24
C TRP A 55 2.64 -15.01 -10.16
N TRP A 56 3.98 -15.15 -10.12
CA TRP A 56 4.97 -14.07 -9.97
C TRP A 56 4.83 -13.24 -8.69
N VAL A 57 4.12 -13.73 -7.68
CA VAL A 57 4.05 -13.07 -6.39
C VAL A 57 5.40 -13.14 -5.72
N GLN A 58 5.88 -11.99 -5.26
CA GLN A 58 7.09 -11.84 -4.45
C GLN A 58 6.68 -11.44 -3.04
N ARG A 59 7.25 -12.10 -2.05
CA ARG A 59 7.16 -11.72 -0.64
C ARG A 59 8.37 -10.87 -0.30
N CYS A 60 8.13 -9.62 0.04
CA CYS A 60 9.17 -8.64 0.30
C CYS A 60 9.07 -8.11 1.73
N ASP A 61 10.18 -8.04 2.44
CA ASP A 61 10.26 -7.44 3.77
C ASP A 61 10.52 -5.94 3.65
N VAL A 62 9.47 -5.13 3.77
CA VAL A 62 9.53 -3.68 3.66
C VAL A 62 9.71 -3.06 5.04
N TRP A 63 10.81 -2.33 5.25
CA TRP A 63 11.06 -1.66 6.51
C TRP A 63 10.06 -0.55 6.77
N SER A 64 9.40 -0.62 7.93
CA SER A 64 8.57 0.46 8.44
C SER A 64 9.30 1.20 9.55
N GLN A 65 9.70 2.42 9.28
CA GLN A 65 10.34 3.30 10.25
C GLN A 65 9.37 3.64 11.39
N SER A 66 8.10 3.88 11.07
CA SER A 66 7.07 4.26 12.04
C SER A 66 6.69 3.13 12.98
N MET A 67 6.78 1.87 12.55
CA MET A 67 6.53 0.68 13.37
C MET A 67 7.81 0.02 13.91
N GLY A 68 9.00 0.43 13.43
CA GLY A 68 10.30 -0.07 13.86
C GLY A 68 10.53 -1.57 13.51
N ARG A 69 9.94 -2.06 12.43
CA ARG A 69 10.03 -3.48 12.01
C ARG A 69 9.80 -3.65 10.52
N ASN A 70 10.21 -4.80 10.01
CA ASN A 70 9.81 -5.23 8.67
C ASN A 70 8.33 -5.60 8.63
N ILE A 71 7.67 -5.16 7.57
CA ILE A 71 6.31 -5.57 7.23
C ILE A 71 6.39 -6.41 5.96
N PRO A 72 6.02 -7.69 6.01
CA PRO A 72 5.97 -8.50 4.81
C PRO A 72 4.84 -7.97 3.90
N VAL A 73 5.14 -7.86 2.61
CA VAL A 73 4.18 -7.48 1.58
C VAL A 73 4.27 -8.49 0.45
N GLN A 74 3.15 -9.10 0.10
CA GLN A 74 3.04 -9.97 -1.07
C GLN A 74 2.72 -9.09 -2.28
N ILE A 75 3.58 -9.09 -3.30
CA ILE A 75 3.49 -8.17 -4.44
C ILE A 75 3.53 -8.97 -5.73
N GLN A 76 2.49 -8.82 -6.57
CA GLN A 76 2.51 -9.32 -7.93
C GLN A 76 2.78 -8.15 -8.89
N PRO A 77 3.92 -8.10 -9.58
CA PRO A 77 4.21 -7.03 -10.52
C PRO A 77 3.24 -6.99 -11.69
N ALA A 78 2.94 -5.82 -12.20
CA ALA A 78 2.14 -5.63 -13.41
C ALA A 78 2.71 -6.41 -14.60
N LYS A 79 1.84 -6.99 -15.44
CA LYS A 79 2.26 -7.87 -16.54
C LYS A 79 3.21 -7.20 -17.54
N ASN A 80 2.94 -5.96 -17.88
CA ASN A 80 3.67 -5.22 -18.92
C ASN A 80 4.28 -3.91 -18.35
N GLY A 81 4.65 -3.90 -17.07
CA GLY A 81 5.26 -2.73 -16.43
C GLY A 81 4.31 -1.54 -16.23
N GLY A 82 3.00 -1.80 -16.07
CA GLY A 82 2.03 -0.75 -15.71
C GLY A 82 2.35 -0.15 -14.34
N ASN A 83 2.13 1.16 -14.19
CA ASN A 83 2.44 1.91 -12.98
C ASN A 83 1.27 2.03 -11.99
N ALA A 84 0.13 1.40 -12.26
CA ALA A 84 -1.00 1.36 -11.34
C ALA A 84 -0.82 0.28 -10.28
N GLY A 85 -1.20 0.59 -9.03
CA GLY A 85 -1.26 -0.35 -7.92
C GLY A 85 -2.68 -0.64 -7.47
N LEU A 86 -2.94 -1.88 -7.07
CA LEU A 86 -4.15 -2.28 -6.36
C LEU A 86 -3.76 -2.81 -4.98
N TYR A 87 -4.04 -2.04 -3.96
CA TYR A 87 -3.83 -2.40 -2.56
C TYR A 87 -5.00 -3.25 -2.07
N LEU A 88 -4.71 -4.42 -1.52
CA LEU A 88 -5.71 -5.38 -1.04
C LEU A 88 -5.58 -5.59 0.47
N LEU A 89 -6.52 -5.04 1.22
CA LEU A 89 -6.53 -5.03 2.67
C LEU A 89 -7.33 -6.20 3.23
N ASP A 90 -6.74 -6.87 4.20
CA ASP A 90 -7.29 -8.07 4.85
C ASP A 90 -8.37 -7.75 5.89
N GLY A 91 -9.05 -8.77 6.38
CA GLY A 91 -10.05 -8.69 7.42
C GLY A 91 -9.48 -8.56 8.84
N LEU A 92 -10.38 -8.64 9.85
CA LEU A 92 -10.02 -8.43 11.26
C LEU A 92 -8.97 -9.41 11.79
N ARG A 93 -8.98 -10.65 11.30
CA ARG A 93 -8.07 -11.73 11.68
C ARG A 93 -6.91 -11.92 10.69
N ALA A 94 -6.43 -10.81 10.14
CA ALA A 94 -5.25 -10.79 9.26
C ALA A 94 -4.07 -11.51 9.94
N THR A 95 -3.49 -12.49 9.27
CA THR A 95 -2.37 -13.24 9.81
C THR A 95 -1.04 -12.55 9.50
N ASP A 96 0.01 -12.92 10.20
CA ASP A 96 1.39 -12.48 9.95
C ASP A 96 2.10 -13.33 8.88
N ARG A 97 1.43 -14.36 8.33
CA ARG A 97 2.00 -15.31 7.37
C ARG A 97 1.66 -14.97 5.94
N THR A 98 0.40 -14.66 5.67
CA THR A 98 -0.10 -14.43 4.32
C THR A 98 -1.35 -13.57 4.36
N ASN A 99 -1.57 -12.81 3.29
CA ASN A 99 -2.79 -12.05 3.09
C ASN A 99 -3.90 -12.96 2.54
N ALA A 100 -5.14 -12.83 3.03
CA ALA A 100 -6.28 -13.65 2.62
C ALA A 100 -6.62 -13.51 1.14
N TRP A 101 -6.33 -12.36 0.52
CA TRP A 101 -6.50 -12.18 -0.92
C TRP A 101 -5.59 -13.10 -1.75
N VAL A 102 -4.46 -13.53 -1.20
CA VAL A 102 -3.58 -14.53 -1.81
C VAL A 102 -4.16 -15.93 -1.61
N ASN A 103 -4.44 -16.29 -0.35
CA ASN A 103 -4.78 -17.65 0.04
C ASN A 103 -6.21 -18.05 -0.30
N ASP A 104 -7.18 -17.21 0.05
CA ASP A 104 -8.59 -17.60 0.06
C ASP A 104 -9.26 -17.40 -1.30
N VAL A 105 -8.85 -16.35 -2.03
CA VAL A 105 -9.46 -16.02 -3.32
C VAL A 105 -8.49 -16.07 -4.50
N ASN A 106 -7.20 -16.31 -4.26
CA ASN A 106 -6.15 -16.36 -5.26
C ASN A 106 -6.22 -15.15 -6.23
N ALA A 107 -6.24 -13.95 -5.68
CA ALA A 107 -6.29 -12.72 -6.44
C ALA A 107 -5.14 -12.63 -7.47
N ALA A 108 -3.97 -13.16 -7.12
CA ALA A 108 -2.81 -13.19 -7.99
C ALA A 108 -3.08 -13.95 -9.31
N ARG A 109 -3.81 -15.06 -9.27
CA ARG A 109 -4.23 -15.79 -10.47
C ARG A 109 -5.20 -14.96 -11.32
N THR A 110 -6.17 -14.33 -10.68
CA THR A 110 -7.20 -13.54 -11.38
C THR A 110 -6.59 -12.32 -12.07
N TYR A 111 -5.63 -11.68 -11.43
CA TYR A 111 -4.97 -10.48 -11.96
C TYR A 111 -3.72 -10.76 -12.78
N GLU A 112 -3.31 -12.02 -12.93
CA GLU A 112 -2.14 -12.41 -13.74
C GLU A 112 -2.13 -11.77 -15.14
N PRO A 113 -3.24 -11.78 -15.92
CA PRO A 113 -3.25 -11.21 -17.27
C PRO A 113 -3.30 -9.69 -17.31
N HIS A 114 -3.49 -9.03 -16.16
CA HIS A 114 -3.73 -7.58 -16.09
C HIS A 114 -2.45 -6.79 -15.86
N ASN A 115 -2.41 -5.57 -16.39
CA ASN A 115 -1.27 -4.67 -16.29
C ASN A 115 -1.37 -3.75 -15.06
N ILE A 116 -1.59 -4.35 -13.88
CA ILE A 116 -1.67 -3.68 -12.58
C ILE A 116 -0.84 -4.45 -11.55
N THR A 117 -0.15 -3.74 -10.68
CA THR A 117 0.59 -4.36 -9.58
C THR A 117 -0.34 -4.61 -8.40
N LEU A 118 -0.45 -5.88 -7.94
CA LEU A 118 -1.13 -6.18 -6.69
C LEU A 118 -0.21 -5.91 -5.51
N VAL A 119 -0.73 -5.27 -4.49
CA VAL A 119 -0.03 -4.93 -3.25
C VAL A 119 -0.83 -5.46 -2.08
N MET A 120 -0.37 -6.53 -1.48
CA MET A 120 -1.08 -7.31 -0.46
C MET A 120 -0.25 -7.32 0.85
N PRO A 121 -0.42 -6.30 1.72
CA PRO A 121 0.29 -6.24 2.99
C PRO A 121 -0.10 -7.41 3.89
N VAL A 122 0.86 -7.98 4.60
CA VAL A 122 0.68 -9.13 5.50
C VAL A 122 0.71 -8.65 6.94
N GLY A 123 -0.23 -9.13 7.76
CA GLY A 123 -0.39 -8.72 9.15
C GLY A 123 -1.44 -7.62 9.33
N GLY A 124 -1.41 -6.96 10.48
CA GLY A 124 -2.37 -5.91 10.80
C GLY A 124 -3.67 -6.44 11.42
N GLU A 125 -3.61 -7.57 12.12
CA GLU A 125 -4.75 -8.10 12.89
C GLU A 125 -5.35 -7.01 13.76
N SER A 126 -6.67 -6.81 13.67
CA SER A 126 -7.42 -5.79 14.41
C SER A 126 -6.93 -4.35 14.27
N SER A 127 -6.07 -4.06 13.28
CA SER A 127 -5.41 -2.75 13.13
C SER A 127 -6.31 -1.65 12.60
N PHE A 128 -7.39 -1.98 11.89
CA PHE A 128 -8.18 -1.05 11.09
C PHE A 128 -7.32 -0.24 10.12
N TYR A 129 -6.11 -0.73 9.85
CA TYR A 129 -5.10 -0.06 9.02
C TYR A 129 -4.88 1.41 9.38
N ALA A 130 -4.95 1.71 10.67
CA ALA A 130 -4.86 3.06 11.25
C ALA A 130 -3.58 3.27 12.03
N ASP A 131 -3.28 4.53 12.33
CA ASP A 131 -2.21 4.93 13.23
C ASP A 131 -2.73 5.00 14.67
N TRP A 132 -2.38 4.00 15.47
CA TRP A 132 -2.79 3.92 16.85
C TRP A 132 -1.99 4.89 17.74
N GLN A 133 -2.64 5.36 18.80
CA GLN A 133 -2.05 6.33 19.74
C GLN A 133 -1.20 5.67 20.84
N ALA A 134 -1.46 4.39 21.12
CA ALA A 134 -0.79 3.60 22.15
C ALA A 134 -0.63 2.14 21.69
N PRO A 135 0.15 1.30 22.39
CA PRO A 135 0.27 -0.12 22.11
C PRO A 135 -1.09 -0.81 22.00
N ALA A 136 -1.24 -1.63 20.98
CA ALA A 136 -2.53 -2.11 20.54
C ALA A 136 -3.14 -3.19 21.44
N LYS A 137 -2.31 -3.99 22.12
CA LYS A 137 -2.77 -5.06 23.02
C LYS A 137 -2.90 -4.59 24.45
N TYR A 138 -3.74 -5.27 25.21
CA TYR A 138 -3.83 -5.09 26.67
C TYR A 138 -2.63 -5.70 27.40
N ASP A 139 -1.98 -6.72 26.84
CA ASP A 139 -0.79 -7.32 27.43
C ASP A 139 0.43 -6.43 27.24
N PRO A 140 1.02 -5.91 28.34
CA PRO A 140 2.20 -5.05 28.26
C PRO A 140 3.47 -5.82 27.86
N ASN A 141 3.46 -7.16 27.90
CA ASN A 141 4.59 -7.98 27.49
C ASN A 141 4.60 -8.21 25.97
N GLU A 142 3.49 -7.89 25.29
CA GLU A 142 3.37 -7.95 23.83
C GLU A 142 3.05 -6.57 23.26
N PRO A 143 3.96 -5.58 23.34
CA PRO A 143 3.72 -4.25 22.84
C PRO A 143 3.67 -4.26 21.30
N VAL A 144 2.46 -4.08 20.74
CA VAL A 144 2.25 -4.00 19.30
C VAL A 144 2.00 -2.54 18.92
N ASN A 145 2.91 -1.95 18.17
CA ASN A 145 2.74 -0.61 17.61
C ASN A 145 2.15 -0.68 16.22
N TYR A 146 1.01 -0.02 16.04
CA TYR A 146 0.36 0.11 14.75
C TYR A 146 0.46 1.54 14.20
N LYS A 147 1.11 1.67 13.04
CA LYS A 147 1.20 2.88 12.22
C LYS A 147 0.91 2.52 10.77
N TRP A 148 -0.20 1.79 10.59
CA TRP A 148 -0.55 1.23 9.30
C TRP A 148 -0.93 2.29 8.26
N GLU A 149 -1.61 3.37 8.65
CA GLU A 149 -1.90 4.47 7.75
C GLU A 149 -0.59 5.09 7.23
N THR A 150 0.34 5.44 8.12
CA THR A 150 1.66 5.95 7.74
C THR A 150 2.41 4.97 6.84
N PHE A 151 2.39 3.68 7.16
CA PHE A 151 3.04 2.66 6.33
C PHE A 151 2.45 2.62 4.93
N LEU A 152 1.13 2.50 4.80
CA LEU A 152 0.44 2.33 3.51
C LEU A 152 0.44 3.58 2.62
N THR A 153 0.59 4.77 3.22
CA THR A 153 0.46 6.04 2.48
C THR A 153 1.75 6.81 2.32
N SER A 154 2.80 6.45 3.06
CA SER A 154 4.08 7.15 3.02
C SER A 154 5.26 6.22 2.79
N GLU A 155 5.39 5.14 3.58
CA GLU A 155 6.58 4.29 3.55
C GLU A 155 6.53 3.27 2.41
N LEU A 156 5.45 2.50 2.32
CA LEU A 156 5.25 1.49 1.27
C LEU A 156 5.21 2.09 -0.16
N PRO A 157 4.54 3.24 -0.42
CA PRO A 157 4.57 3.84 -1.75
C PRO A 157 5.97 4.21 -2.24
N ALA A 158 6.85 4.66 -1.34
CA ALA A 158 8.25 4.96 -1.69
C ALA A 158 9.00 3.71 -2.13
N TYR A 159 8.81 2.60 -1.41
CA TYR A 159 9.38 1.30 -1.76
C TYR A 159 8.84 0.79 -3.10
N LEU A 160 7.52 0.84 -3.31
CA LEU A 160 6.87 0.36 -4.53
C LEU A 160 7.28 1.15 -5.77
N GLU A 161 7.41 2.47 -5.64
CA GLU A 161 7.89 3.33 -6.72
C GLU A 161 9.31 2.94 -7.14
N SER A 162 10.22 2.79 -6.17
CA SER A 162 11.63 2.49 -6.42
C SER A 162 11.86 1.08 -6.97
N ASN A 163 11.11 0.08 -6.51
CA ASN A 163 11.39 -1.33 -6.81
C ASN A 163 10.43 -1.95 -7.81
N PHE A 164 9.21 -1.44 -7.91
CA PHE A 164 8.16 -1.99 -8.77
C PHE A 164 7.61 -1.01 -9.82
N GLY A 165 8.07 0.25 -9.81
CA GLY A 165 7.61 1.29 -10.74
C GLY A 165 6.15 1.72 -10.54
N VAL A 166 5.57 1.46 -9.38
CA VAL A 166 4.19 1.85 -9.05
C VAL A 166 4.16 3.35 -8.77
N ALA A 167 3.31 4.08 -9.50
CA ALA A 167 3.15 5.51 -9.28
C ALA A 167 2.48 5.81 -7.94
N ARG A 168 2.88 6.90 -7.27
CA ARG A 168 2.29 7.27 -5.98
C ARG A 168 0.83 7.70 -6.06
N ASN A 169 0.38 8.17 -7.19
CA ASN A 169 -0.92 8.82 -7.40
C ASN A 169 -1.85 8.09 -8.39
N ASN A 170 -1.57 6.84 -8.71
CA ASN A 170 -2.37 6.08 -9.69
C ASN A 170 -2.77 4.71 -9.11
N ASN A 171 -3.35 4.72 -7.91
CA ASN A 171 -3.65 3.49 -7.21
C ASN A 171 -5.14 3.35 -6.91
N SER A 172 -5.55 2.10 -6.74
CA SER A 172 -6.84 1.71 -6.17
C SER A 172 -6.60 0.96 -4.87
N ILE A 173 -7.58 0.99 -3.98
CA ILE A 173 -7.55 0.25 -2.73
C ILE A 173 -8.83 -0.55 -2.56
N ALA A 174 -8.70 -1.79 -2.17
CA ALA A 174 -9.84 -2.67 -1.88
C ALA A 174 -9.63 -3.36 -0.54
N GLY A 175 -10.71 -3.71 0.12
CA GLY A 175 -10.60 -4.43 1.38
C GLY A 175 -11.81 -5.29 1.67
N LEU A 176 -11.59 -6.26 2.57
CA LEU A 176 -12.62 -7.17 3.06
C LEU A 176 -12.89 -6.90 4.54
N SER A 177 -14.17 -6.85 4.94
CA SER A 177 -14.59 -6.71 6.35
C SER A 177 -13.95 -5.48 7.03
N MET A 178 -13.04 -5.66 8.00
CA MET A 178 -12.25 -4.58 8.61
C MET A 178 -11.50 -3.76 7.54
N GLY A 179 -10.81 -4.43 6.64
CA GLY A 179 -10.08 -3.77 5.55
C GLY A 179 -10.98 -3.01 4.58
N ALA A 180 -12.24 -3.39 4.45
CA ALA A 180 -13.22 -2.72 3.60
C ALA A 180 -13.56 -1.30 4.09
N GLY A 181 -13.84 -1.14 5.38
CA GLY A 181 -14.00 0.18 5.99
C GLY A 181 -12.71 1.01 5.94
N SER A 182 -11.58 0.35 6.19
CA SER A 182 -10.26 0.99 6.11
C SER A 182 -9.93 1.48 4.70
N ALA A 183 -10.28 0.72 3.66
CA ALA A 183 -10.08 1.14 2.27
C ALA A 183 -10.83 2.44 1.95
N LEU A 184 -12.07 2.57 2.41
CA LEU A 184 -12.87 3.80 2.26
C LEU A 184 -12.23 4.98 3.01
N THR A 185 -11.84 4.75 4.27
CA THR A 185 -11.20 5.77 5.11
C THR A 185 -9.88 6.27 4.49
N LEU A 186 -9.02 5.35 4.09
CA LEU A 186 -7.72 5.68 3.49
C LEU A 186 -7.88 6.41 2.16
N ALA A 187 -8.79 5.96 1.29
CA ALA A 187 -9.04 6.64 0.02
C ALA A 187 -9.61 8.06 0.20
N ALA A 188 -10.48 8.26 1.19
CA ALA A 188 -11.04 9.58 1.47
C ALA A 188 -10.00 10.56 2.03
N LYS A 189 -9.08 10.07 2.87
CA LYS A 189 -8.02 10.89 3.49
C LYS A 189 -6.82 11.12 2.56
N HIS A 190 -6.55 10.18 1.63
CA HIS A 190 -5.40 10.17 0.74
C HIS A 190 -5.85 10.03 -0.73
N ASN A 191 -6.74 10.93 -1.16
CA ASN A 191 -7.32 10.94 -2.51
C ASN A 191 -6.32 11.34 -3.60
N ASP A 192 -5.18 11.86 -3.23
CA ASP A 192 -4.01 12.07 -4.09
C ASP A 192 -3.31 10.75 -4.44
N GLN A 193 -3.33 9.76 -3.55
CA GLN A 193 -2.77 8.43 -3.78
C GLN A 193 -3.78 7.46 -4.38
N PHE A 194 -5.00 7.41 -3.82
CA PHE A 194 -6.04 6.44 -4.19
C PHE A 194 -7.16 7.11 -4.97
N ARG A 195 -7.35 6.69 -6.23
CA ARG A 195 -8.40 7.19 -7.12
C ARG A 195 -9.71 6.42 -7.00
N GLN A 196 -9.64 5.19 -6.50
CA GLN A 196 -10.79 4.30 -6.36
C GLN A 196 -10.67 3.51 -5.06
N ALA A 197 -11.81 3.27 -4.42
CA ALA A 197 -11.93 2.37 -3.28
C ALA A 197 -13.06 1.37 -3.50
N LEU A 198 -12.79 0.09 -3.17
CA LEU A 198 -13.76 -1.00 -3.19
C LEU A 198 -13.89 -1.57 -1.79
N SER A 199 -15.14 -1.71 -1.34
CA SER A 199 -15.47 -2.18 0.01
C SER A 199 -16.31 -3.45 -0.08
N PHE A 200 -15.74 -4.58 0.38
CA PHE A 200 -16.40 -5.87 0.38
C PHE A 200 -16.82 -6.26 1.80
N SER A 201 -18.13 -6.28 2.06
CA SER A 201 -18.71 -6.65 3.36
C SER A 201 -18.15 -5.84 4.53
N GLY A 202 -17.85 -4.57 4.32
CA GLY A 202 -17.36 -3.65 5.35
C GLY A 202 -18.49 -2.94 6.09
N TYR A 203 -18.20 -2.49 7.32
CA TYR A 203 -19.07 -1.51 7.93
C TYR A 203 -18.69 -0.10 7.50
N LEU A 204 -19.72 0.70 7.23
CA LEU A 204 -19.53 2.06 6.70
C LEU A 204 -19.35 3.09 7.81
N THR A 205 -19.60 2.74 9.06
CA THR A 205 -19.47 3.64 10.19
C THR A 205 -19.01 2.91 11.45
N THR A 206 -18.19 3.60 12.23
CA THR A 206 -17.66 3.12 13.51
C THR A 206 -18.16 3.97 14.69
N THR A 207 -18.89 5.06 14.42
CA THR A 207 -19.29 6.05 15.43
C THR A 207 -20.78 5.95 15.84
N VAL A 208 -21.58 5.15 15.15
CA VAL A 208 -22.98 4.95 15.53
C VAL A 208 -23.11 4.21 16.87
N PRO A 209 -24.20 4.45 17.63
CA PRO A 209 -24.44 3.76 18.88
C PRO A 209 -24.35 2.24 18.75
N GLY A 210 -23.61 1.60 19.64
CA GLY A 210 -23.39 0.15 19.63
C GLY A 210 -22.23 -0.34 18.78
N ALA A 211 -21.84 0.35 17.72
CA ALA A 211 -20.73 -0.07 16.83
C ALA A 211 -19.43 -0.33 17.61
N GLN A 212 -19.07 0.55 18.51
CA GLN A 212 -17.90 0.40 19.35
C GLN A 212 -17.92 -0.80 20.29
N THR A 213 -19.11 -1.14 20.78
CA THR A 213 -19.27 -2.33 21.63
C THR A 213 -18.98 -3.59 20.82
N PHE A 214 -19.54 -3.69 19.61
CA PHE A 214 -19.25 -4.80 18.71
C PHE A 214 -17.78 -4.86 18.33
N MET A 215 -17.19 -3.74 17.94
CA MET A 215 -15.75 -3.67 17.63
C MET A 215 -14.90 -4.12 18.80
N ARG A 216 -15.21 -3.67 20.02
CA ARG A 216 -14.49 -4.07 21.24
C ARG A 216 -14.52 -5.56 21.44
N PHE A 217 -15.70 -6.19 21.36
CA PHE A 217 -15.81 -7.63 21.53
C PHE A 217 -15.08 -8.39 20.42
N ALA A 218 -15.23 -7.98 19.19
CA ALA A 218 -14.54 -8.60 18.06
C ALA A 218 -13.01 -8.51 18.19
N MET A 219 -12.50 -7.37 18.61
CA MET A 219 -11.06 -7.14 18.79
C MET A 219 -10.49 -7.87 20.01
N LEU A 220 -11.27 -8.01 21.09
CA LEU A 220 -10.89 -8.84 22.24
C LEU A 220 -10.82 -10.31 21.85
N ASP A 221 -11.81 -10.81 21.12
CA ASP A 221 -11.87 -12.19 20.64
C ASP A 221 -10.79 -12.49 19.58
N ALA A 222 -10.41 -11.50 18.78
CA ALA A 222 -9.35 -11.65 17.78
C ALA A 222 -7.94 -11.79 18.38
N GLY A 223 -7.68 -11.25 19.58
CA GLY A 223 -6.32 -11.33 20.16
C GLY A 223 -6.05 -10.33 21.29
N GLY A 224 -7.09 -9.90 22.01
CA GLY A 224 -6.93 -9.02 23.16
C GLY A 224 -6.55 -7.58 22.83
N PHE A 225 -7.04 -7.07 21.70
CA PHE A 225 -6.75 -5.70 21.25
C PHE A 225 -7.59 -4.65 21.98
N ASN A 226 -6.96 -3.52 22.29
CA ASN A 226 -7.56 -2.42 23.01
C ASN A 226 -8.06 -1.32 22.08
N ILE A 227 -9.35 -1.30 21.76
CA ILE A 227 -9.96 -0.29 20.89
C ILE A 227 -9.70 1.16 21.35
N ASN A 228 -9.52 1.42 22.65
CA ASN A 228 -9.22 2.75 23.14
C ASN A 228 -7.79 3.18 22.84
N ALA A 229 -6.87 2.24 22.62
CA ALA A 229 -5.51 2.55 22.18
C ALA A 229 -5.47 3.05 20.73
N MET A 230 -6.47 2.71 19.91
CA MET A 230 -6.54 3.13 18.50
C MET A 230 -6.83 4.64 18.40
N TYR A 231 -7.99 5.10 18.87
CA TYR A 231 -8.44 6.48 18.72
C TYR A 231 -8.76 7.18 20.03
N GLY A 232 -8.41 6.61 21.18
CA GLY A 232 -8.75 7.15 22.48
C GLY A 232 -10.18 6.81 22.93
N SER A 233 -10.72 7.64 23.85
CA SER A 233 -12.05 7.43 24.42
C SER A 233 -13.19 7.59 23.40
N LEU A 234 -14.40 7.22 23.80
CA LEU A 234 -15.61 7.23 22.96
C LEU A 234 -15.86 8.57 22.24
N PHE A 235 -15.55 9.68 22.88
CA PHE A 235 -15.79 11.03 22.35
C PHE A 235 -14.56 11.68 21.71
N ASN A 236 -13.47 10.93 21.51
CA ASN A 236 -12.26 11.49 20.91
C ASN A 236 -12.54 11.88 19.45
N PRO A 237 -12.20 13.13 19.03
CA PRO A 237 -12.42 13.59 17.65
C PRO A 237 -11.79 12.69 16.58
N LYS A 238 -10.69 12.00 16.88
CA LYS A 238 -10.02 11.08 15.95
C LYS A 238 -10.93 9.94 15.48
N ARG A 239 -11.94 9.56 16.26
CA ARG A 239 -12.91 8.53 15.84
C ARG A 239 -13.75 9.01 14.67
N PHE A 240 -14.20 10.24 14.74
CA PHE A 240 -15.02 10.87 13.69
C PHE A 240 -14.19 11.17 12.45
N GLN A 241 -12.92 11.52 12.62
CA GLN A 241 -11.97 11.75 11.53
C GLN A 241 -11.53 10.46 10.81
N ASN A 242 -11.90 9.29 11.33
CA ASN A 242 -11.62 7.99 10.74
C ASN A 242 -12.89 7.15 10.54
N ASP A 243 -14.06 7.79 10.51
CA ASP A 243 -15.33 7.13 10.20
C ASP A 243 -15.61 7.25 8.70
N PRO A 244 -15.70 6.13 7.97
CA PRO A 244 -15.89 6.15 6.51
C PRO A 244 -17.11 6.96 6.08
N LEU A 245 -18.24 6.82 6.79
CA LEU A 245 -19.49 7.51 6.43
C LEU A 245 -19.36 9.02 6.51
N LEU A 246 -18.60 9.53 7.48
CA LEU A 246 -18.37 10.96 7.66
C LEU A 246 -17.37 11.54 6.65
N LEU A 247 -16.57 10.68 6.01
CA LEU A 247 -15.54 11.04 5.03
C LEU A 247 -16.01 10.92 3.58
N ILE A 248 -17.12 10.22 3.31
CA ILE A 248 -17.67 9.99 1.96
C ILE A 248 -17.84 11.26 1.08
N PRO A 249 -18.10 12.46 1.60
CA PRO A 249 -18.16 13.67 0.79
C PRO A 249 -16.86 14.08 0.11
N GLN A 250 -15.73 13.43 0.43
CA GLN A 250 -14.45 13.70 -0.23
C GLN A 250 -14.46 13.14 -1.67
N PRO A 251 -13.82 13.82 -2.64
CA PRO A 251 -13.96 13.49 -4.07
C PRO A 251 -13.13 12.27 -4.48
N VAL A 252 -13.64 11.07 -4.21
CA VAL A 252 -13.14 9.82 -4.76
C VAL A 252 -14.29 8.97 -5.32
N SER A 253 -13.98 8.09 -6.27
CA SER A 253 -14.96 7.12 -6.77
C SER A 253 -15.04 5.93 -5.82
N TYR A 254 -16.20 5.73 -5.19
CA TYR A 254 -16.45 4.61 -4.29
C TYR A 254 -17.30 3.54 -4.96
N THR A 255 -16.94 2.27 -4.77
CA THR A 255 -17.78 1.13 -5.06
C THR A 255 -17.96 0.31 -3.80
N HIS A 256 -19.21 0.18 -3.33
CA HIS A 256 -19.57 -0.67 -2.20
C HIS A 256 -20.30 -1.90 -2.71
N LEU A 257 -19.73 -3.07 -2.43
CA LEU A 257 -20.34 -4.36 -2.74
C LEU A 257 -20.63 -5.11 -1.43
N THR A 258 -21.90 -5.36 -1.15
CA THR A 258 -22.34 -6.27 -0.11
C THR A 258 -22.68 -7.61 -0.74
N LEU A 259 -22.02 -8.67 -0.30
CA LEU A 259 -22.46 -10.02 -0.62
C LEU A 259 -23.68 -10.35 0.24
N PRO A 260 -24.73 -10.96 -0.30
CA PRO A 260 -25.84 -11.42 0.50
C PRO A 260 -25.33 -12.41 1.54
N THR A 261 -25.69 -12.20 2.79
CA THR A 261 -25.51 -13.18 3.87
C THR A 261 -26.39 -14.38 3.53
N ILE A 262 -25.78 -15.52 3.26
CA ILE A 262 -26.44 -16.84 3.12
C ILE A 262 -26.72 -17.37 4.52
#